data_c5b584e04eac0990819bd0c1ee890543
#
_entry.id   c5b584e04eac0990819bd0c1ee890543
#
_cell.length_a   1.000
_cell.length_b   1.000
_cell.length_c   1.000
_cell.angle_alpha   90.00
_cell.angle_beta   90.00
_cell.angle_gamma   90.00
#
_symmetry.space_group_name_H-M   'P 1'
#
loop_
_entity.id
_entity.type
_entity.pdbx_description
1 polymer ?
#
loop_
_entity_poly.entity_id
_entity_poly.type
_entity_poly.pdbx_seq_one_letter_code
_entity_poly.pdbx_strand_id
1 'polypeptide(L)'
;CEATTLSTACSSALNAIILGVRMLLANETDIVFAGGTEALSIFHLNGFNSLMILDKEQCRPFDDTRAGLNLGEGAAFVVLEKNAAKSLAYVSGYGNRCDAFHQTASSENGEGAYLAMKDALDMAGLAPDEIQYVNAHGTGTPNNDISESQALIRIFGENLPEISSTKSFTGHTTSASGSIETVICLLAMKNDF
;
A
#
# COMPACT_ATOMS: atom_id res chain seq x y z
N CYS A 1 -9.72 21.72 15.07
CA CYS A 1 -9.02 20.79 14.19
C CYS A 1 -8.02 20.00 15.04
N GLU A 2 -8.11 18.70 15.00
CA GLU A 2 -7.18 17.79 15.66
C GLU A 2 -6.19 17.24 14.62
N ALA A 3 -4.93 17.06 15.00
CA ALA A 3 -3.90 16.54 14.13
C ALA A 3 -3.16 15.39 14.82
N THR A 4 -2.98 14.28 14.11
CA THR A 4 -2.29 13.08 14.60
C THR A 4 -1.26 12.62 13.57
N THR A 5 -0.11 12.20 14.03
CA THR A 5 0.93 11.59 13.19
C THR A 5 1.05 10.11 13.51
N LEU A 6 1.07 9.30 12.46
CA LEU A 6 1.28 7.85 12.52
C LEU A 6 2.60 7.48 11.88
N SER A 7 3.28 6.49 12.45
CA SER A 7 4.48 5.91 11.87
C SER A 7 4.45 4.38 12.00
N THR A 8 4.24 3.72 10.88
CA THR A 8 4.22 2.26 10.74
C THR A 8 5.03 1.82 9.52
N ALA A 9 6.18 2.48 9.31
CA ALA A 9 7.04 2.29 8.13
C ALA A 9 6.26 2.50 6.82
N CYS A 10 6.41 1.61 5.83
CA CYS A 10 5.80 1.75 4.50
C CYS A 10 4.27 1.72 4.50
N SER A 11 3.64 1.28 5.56
CA SER A 11 2.18 1.25 5.71
C SER A 11 1.59 2.50 6.39
N SER A 12 2.42 3.50 6.73
CA SER A 12 1.99 4.68 7.52
C SER A 12 0.83 5.42 6.89
N ALA A 13 0.90 5.75 5.59
CA ALA A 13 -0.14 6.49 4.91
C ALA A 13 -1.47 5.70 4.80
N LEU A 14 -1.42 4.39 4.56
CA LEU A 14 -2.62 3.55 4.59
C LEU A 14 -3.22 3.47 6.00
N ASN A 15 -2.37 3.37 7.03
CA ASN A 15 -2.85 3.40 8.42
C ASN A 15 -3.45 4.76 8.80
N ALA A 16 -2.96 5.88 8.24
CA ALA A 16 -3.60 7.18 8.40
C ALA A 16 -5.00 7.21 7.76
N ILE A 17 -5.16 6.64 6.56
CA ILE A 17 -6.45 6.49 5.90
C ILE A 17 -7.39 5.59 6.74
N ILE A 18 -6.91 4.44 7.21
CA ILE A 18 -7.67 3.52 8.06
C ILE A 18 -8.14 4.23 9.34
N LEU A 19 -7.25 4.97 10.02
CA LEU A 19 -7.62 5.73 11.19
C LEU A 19 -8.72 6.74 10.87
N GLY A 20 -8.57 7.49 9.76
CA GLY A 20 -9.58 8.45 9.30
C GLY A 20 -10.94 7.80 9.08
N VAL A 21 -10.98 6.64 8.41
CA VAL A 21 -12.22 5.87 8.23
C VAL A 21 -12.85 5.49 9.58
N ARG A 22 -12.03 5.01 10.51
CA ARG A 22 -12.50 4.62 11.86
C ARG A 22 -13.08 5.80 12.64
N MET A 23 -12.45 6.97 12.60
CA MET A 23 -12.96 8.21 13.23
C MET A 23 -14.31 8.63 12.65
N LEU A 24 -14.46 8.56 11.30
CA LEU A 24 -15.73 8.84 10.64
C LEU A 24 -16.82 7.84 11.04
N LEU A 25 -16.50 6.55 11.08
CA LEU A 25 -17.46 5.51 11.49
C LEU A 25 -17.86 5.63 12.96
N ALA A 26 -16.93 6.06 13.82
CA ALA A 26 -17.20 6.33 15.24
C ALA A 26 -17.95 7.64 15.48
N ASN A 27 -18.22 8.45 14.44
CA ASN A 27 -18.82 9.79 14.52
C ASN A 27 -17.99 10.78 15.37
N GLU A 28 -16.67 10.63 15.39
CA GLU A 28 -15.75 11.54 16.07
C GLU A 28 -15.53 12.83 15.26
N THR A 29 -15.68 12.73 13.94
CA THR A 29 -15.56 13.86 13.00
C THR A 29 -16.38 13.59 11.73
N ASP A 30 -16.68 14.64 10.97
CA ASP A 30 -17.41 14.55 9.70
C ASP A 30 -16.49 14.46 8.48
N ILE A 31 -15.27 15.01 8.59
CA ILE A 31 -14.30 15.08 7.50
C ILE A 31 -12.91 14.78 8.06
N VAL A 32 -12.13 13.98 7.33
CA VAL A 32 -10.73 13.69 7.63
C VAL A 32 -9.86 13.97 6.41
N PHE A 33 -8.74 14.65 6.62
CA PHE A 33 -7.67 14.79 5.65
C PHE A 33 -6.57 13.81 6.01
N ALA A 34 -6.40 12.73 5.23
CA ALA A 34 -5.51 11.62 5.54
C ALA A 34 -4.53 11.37 4.40
N GLY A 35 -3.32 10.98 4.72
CA GLY A 35 -2.29 10.65 3.75
C GLY A 35 -0.90 10.63 4.36
N GLY A 36 0.10 10.82 3.52
CA GLY A 36 1.50 10.81 3.94
C GLY A 36 2.39 11.68 3.08
N THR A 37 3.53 12.00 3.63
CA THR A 37 4.62 12.71 2.93
C THR A 37 5.94 12.06 3.28
N GLU A 38 6.84 12.03 2.32
CA GLU A 38 8.21 11.54 2.50
C GLU A 38 9.17 12.40 1.71
N ALA A 39 10.34 12.66 2.29
CA ALA A 39 11.44 13.38 1.63
C ALA A 39 12.69 12.51 1.64
N LEU A 40 13.43 12.50 0.55
CA LEU A 40 14.71 11.82 0.47
C LEU A 40 15.69 12.42 1.49
N SER A 41 16.31 11.55 2.25
CA SER A 41 17.33 11.94 3.23
C SER A 41 18.51 10.97 3.20
N ILE A 42 19.67 11.49 3.61
CA ILE A 42 20.88 10.66 3.78
C ILE A 42 20.64 9.54 4.79
N PHE A 43 19.80 9.78 5.80
CA PHE A 43 19.44 8.78 6.79
C PHE A 43 18.72 7.58 6.14
N HIS A 44 17.68 7.84 5.34
CA HIS A 44 16.94 6.79 4.63
C HIS A 44 17.84 6.06 3.62
N LEU A 45 18.60 6.82 2.81
CA LEU A 45 19.51 6.24 1.82
C LEU A 45 20.51 5.28 2.49
N ASN A 46 21.18 5.72 3.55
CA ASN A 46 22.15 4.88 4.25
C ASN A 46 21.49 3.69 4.95
N GLY A 47 20.29 3.88 5.52
CA GLY A 47 19.54 2.81 6.15
C GLY A 47 19.22 1.70 5.17
N PHE A 48 18.60 2.02 4.03
CA PHE A 48 18.25 1.03 3.00
C PHE A 48 19.49 0.44 2.31
N ASN A 49 20.54 1.25 2.11
CA ASN A 49 21.80 0.74 1.57
C ASN A 49 22.47 -0.28 2.51
N SER A 50 22.37 -0.09 3.82
CA SER A 50 22.91 -1.05 4.80
C SER A 50 22.19 -2.40 4.79
N LEU A 51 20.93 -2.42 4.34
CA LEU A 51 20.14 -3.63 4.13
C LEU A 51 20.45 -4.31 2.78
N MET A 52 21.27 -3.67 1.92
CA MET A 52 21.65 -4.18 0.58
C MET A 52 20.44 -4.49 -0.33
N ILE A 53 19.40 -3.67 -0.25
CA ILE A 53 18.15 -3.86 -1.00
C ILE A 53 17.86 -2.73 -2.00
N LEU A 54 18.86 -1.86 -2.26
CA LEU A 54 18.76 -0.84 -3.29
C LEU A 54 19.21 -1.38 -4.64
N ASP A 55 18.42 -1.11 -5.69
CA ASP A 55 18.82 -1.36 -7.07
C ASP A 55 19.64 -0.16 -7.59
N LYS A 56 20.66 -0.45 -8.38
CA LYS A 56 21.49 0.57 -9.08
C LYS A 56 20.83 1.07 -10.36
N GLU A 57 19.86 0.31 -10.87
CA GLU A 57 19.07 0.61 -12.05
C GLU A 57 17.62 0.90 -11.62
N GLN A 58 16.75 1.18 -12.56
CA GLN A 58 15.32 1.32 -12.32
C GLN A 58 14.75 0.02 -11.73
N CYS A 59 14.04 0.12 -10.62
CA CYS A 59 13.46 -1.06 -9.99
C CYS A 59 12.42 -1.73 -10.88
N ARG A 60 12.39 -3.06 -10.82
CA ARG A 60 11.60 -3.95 -11.68
C ARG A 60 10.73 -4.88 -10.82
N PRO A 61 9.63 -4.37 -10.24
CA PRO A 61 8.75 -5.20 -9.41
C PRO A 61 8.28 -6.45 -10.15
N PHE A 62 8.35 -7.59 -9.48
CA PHE A 62 7.95 -8.92 -9.94
C PHE A 62 8.72 -9.48 -11.15
N ASP A 63 9.73 -8.78 -11.65
CA ASP A 63 10.57 -9.25 -12.75
C ASP A 63 11.65 -10.23 -12.26
N ASP A 64 12.03 -11.20 -13.11
CA ASP A 64 13.08 -12.17 -12.79
C ASP A 64 14.45 -11.51 -12.60
N THR A 65 14.69 -10.37 -13.22
CA THR A 65 15.94 -9.60 -13.13
C THR A 65 15.94 -8.56 -12.03
N ARG A 66 14.87 -8.51 -11.20
CA ARG A 66 14.79 -7.54 -10.09
C ARG A 66 15.96 -7.69 -9.13
N ALA A 67 16.49 -6.57 -8.68
CA ALA A 67 17.68 -6.55 -7.82
C ALA A 67 17.49 -5.70 -6.54
N GLY A 68 16.37 -5.01 -6.42
CA GLY A 68 16.09 -4.14 -5.28
C GLY A 68 15.11 -3.04 -5.59
N LEU A 69 14.99 -2.10 -4.67
CA LEU A 69 14.13 -0.92 -4.79
C LEU A 69 14.93 0.34 -5.10
N ASN A 70 14.25 1.35 -5.62
CA ASN A 70 14.74 2.73 -5.60
C ASN A 70 13.95 3.52 -4.56
N LEU A 71 14.61 4.43 -3.86
CA LEU A 71 13.92 5.37 -2.98
C LEU A 71 13.29 6.50 -3.79
N GLY A 72 12.13 6.96 -3.35
CA GLY A 72 11.43 8.11 -3.90
C GLY A 72 11.05 9.12 -2.81
N GLU A 73 10.59 10.27 -3.23
CA GLU A 73 9.99 11.28 -2.37
C GLU A 73 8.66 11.75 -2.95
N GLY A 74 7.76 12.22 -2.10
CA GLY A 74 6.47 12.71 -2.53
C GLY A 74 5.48 12.86 -1.39
N ALA A 75 4.33 13.40 -1.72
CA ALA A 75 3.22 13.56 -0.80
C ALA A 75 1.89 13.34 -1.52
N ALA A 76 0.97 12.65 -0.87
CA ALA A 76 -0.40 12.52 -1.34
C ALA A 76 -1.36 12.45 -0.17
N PHE A 77 -2.52 13.06 -0.34
CA PHE A 77 -3.57 13.10 0.66
C PHE A 77 -4.94 12.91 0.02
N VAL A 78 -5.83 12.30 0.76
CA VAL A 78 -7.24 12.16 0.40
C VAL A 78 -8.12 12.83 1.43
N VAL A 79 -9.24 13.35 0.98
CA VAL A 79 -10.31 13.82 1.87
C VAL A 79 -11.32 12.69 2.01
N LEU A 80 -11.53 12.25 3.24
CA LEU A 80 -12.51 11.22 3.60
C LEU A 80 -13.72 11.93 4.21
N GLU A 81 -14.90 11.58 3.75
CA GLU A 81 -16.16 12.16 4.20
C GLU A 81 -17.23 11.06 4.27
N LYS A 82 -18.03 11.09 5.34
CA LYS A 82 -19.15 10.19 5.48
C LYS A 82 -20.36 10.76 4.73
N ASN A 83 -20.98 9.93 3.88
CA ASN A 83 -22.16 10.32 3.09
C ASN A 83 -21.93 11.52 2.15
N ALA A 84 -20.76 11.60 1.53
CA ALA A 84 -20.46 12.63 0.55
C ALA A 84 -21.50 12.65 -0.59
N ALA A 85 -21.98 13.84 -0.95
CA ALA A 85 -22.92 14.01 -2.06
C ALA A 85 -22.28 13.66 -3.42
N LYS A 86 -20.97 13.82 -3.52
CA LYS A 86 -20.14 13.41 -4.66
C LYS A 86 -18.82 12.85 -4.14
N SER A 87 -18.53 11.60 -4.50
CA SER A 87 -17.26 10.95 -4.18
C SER A 87 -16.58 10.44 -5.45
N LEU A 88 -15.27 10.37 -5.45
CA LEU A 88 -14.48 9.73 -6.51
C LEU A 88 -14.53 8.20 -6.38
N ALA A 89 -14.54 7.71 -5.15
CA ALA A 89 -14.63 6.30 -4.81
C ALA A 89 -15.07 6.13 -3.36
N TYR A 90 -15.20 4.90 -2.93
CA TYR A 90 -15.54 4.51 -1.56
C TYR A 90 -14.45 3.62 -0.98
N VAL A 91 -14.17 3.76 0.31
CA VAL A 91 -13.37 2.81 1.07
C VAL A 91 -14.33 1.73 1.60
N SER A 92 -14.40 0.61 0.92
CA SER A 92 -15.32 -0.49 1.25
C SER A 92 -14.79 -1.40 2.34
N GLY A 93 -13.47 -1.59 2.41
CA GLY A 93 -12.83 -2.43 3.40
C GLY A 93 -11.35 -2.10 3.57
N TYR A 94 -10.79 -2.54 4.68
CA TYR A 94 -9.37 -2.42 4.98
C TYR A 94 -8.91 -3.58 5.86
N GLY A 95 -7.61 -3.89 5.78
CA GLY A 95 -6.95 -4.84 6.67
C GLY A 95 -5.61 -4.29 7.16
N ASN A 96 -5.27 -4.58 8.40
CA ASN A 96 -3.99 -4.24 8.99
C ASN A 96 -3.51 -5.39 9.88
N ARG A 97 -2.50 -6.10 9.41
CA ARG A 97 -1.94 -7.28 10.08
C ARG A 97 -0.44 -7.19 10.20
N CYS A 98 0.07 -7.77 11.24
CA CYS A 98 1.50 -7.96 11.42
C CYS A 98 1.87 -9.38 10.98
N ASP A 99 2.89 -9.50 10.12
CA ASP A 99 3.43 -10.79 9.70
C ASP A 99 4.11 -11.52 10.87
N ALA A 100 4.70 -10.75 11.80
CA ALA A 100 5.38 -11.23 13.00
C ALA A 100 6.48 -12.30 12.72
N PHE A 101 7.01 -12.34 11.51
CA PHE A 101 8.02 -13.31 11.06
C PHE A 101 9.43 -12.84 11.38
N HIS A 102 9.80 -11.63 10.96
CA HIS A 102 11.13 -11.06 11.15
C HIS A 102 11.05 -9.52 11.21
N GLN A 103 12.10 -8.86 11.72
CA GLN A 103 12.11 -7.39 11.86
C GLN A 103 12.07 -6.64 10.51
N THR A 104 12.67 -7.20 9.46
CA THR A 104 12.85 -6.54 8.16
C THR A 104 12.46 -7.41 6.96
N ALA A 105 12.16 -8.70 7.16
CA ALA A 105 11.81 -9.63 6.11
C ALA A 105 10.37 -10.15 6.29
N SER A 106 9.65 -10.27 5.19
CA SER A 106 8.34 -10.91 5.15
C SER A 106 8.46 -12.44 5.15
N SER A 107 7.44 -13.13 5.66
CA SER A 107 7.32 -14.58 5.57
C SER A 107 7.27 -15.04 4.11
N GLU A 108 7.87 -16.18 3.80
CA GLU A 108 7.90 -16.67 2.43
C GLU A 108 6.50 -16.97 1.86
N ASN A 109 5.56 -17.38 2.71
CA ASN A 109 4.17 -17.63 2.33
C ASN A 109 3.26 -16.40 2.33
N GLY A 110 3.80 -15.20 2.63
CA GLY A 110 3.07 -13.94 2.64
C GLY A 110 1.94 -13.84 3.66
N GLU A 111 2.11 -14.43 4.85
CA GLU A 111 1.04 -14.56 5.84
C GLU A 111 0.40 -13.22 6.23
N GLY A 112 1.22 -12.21 6.54
CA GLY A 112 0.73 -10.89 6.93
C GLY A 112 -0.07 -10.22 5.82
N ALA A 113 0.45 -10.25 4.59
CA ALA A 113 -0.23 -9.68 3.42
C ALA A 113 -1.54 -10.44 3.10
N TYR A 114 -1.50 -11.77 3.15
CA TYR A 114 -2.69 -12.61 2.98
C TYR A 114 -3.79 -12.26 3.99
N LEU A 115 -3.46 -12.19 5.27
CA LEU A 115 -4.42 -11.87 6.33
C LEU A 115 -4.97 -10.45 6.17
N ALA A 116 -4.14 -9.47 5.80
CA ALA A 116 -4.59 -8.10 5.58
C ALA A 116 -5.56 -8.00 4.38
N MET A 117 -5.24 -8.65 3.26
CA MET A 117 -6.14 -8.71 2.09
C MET A 117 -7.45 -9.42 2.42
N LYS A 118 -7.37 -10.54 3.15
CA LYS A 118 -8.56 -11.27 3.59
C LYS A 118 -9.48 -10.42 4.46
N ASP A 119 -8.93 -9.71 5.45
CA ASP A 119 -9.71 -8.81 6.30
C ASP A 119 -10.39 -7.70 5.49
N ALA A 120 -9.68 -7.16 4.49
CA ALA A 120 -10.24 -6.11 3.62
C ALA A 120 -11.41 -6.63 2.79
N LEU A 121 -11.30 -7.83 2.21
CA LEU A 121 -12.38 -8.50 1.47
C LEU A 121 -13.56 -8.84 2.38
N ASP A 122 -13.29 -9.45 3.53
CA ASP A 122 -14.32 -9.82 4.51
C ASP A 122 -15.10 -8.58 4.98
N MET A 123 -14.41 -7.47 5.25
CA MET A 123 -15.02 -6.20 5.65
C MET A 123 -15.86 -5.58 4.52
N ALA A 124 -15.36 -5.64 3.28
CA ALA A 124 -16.07 -5.13 2.11
C ALA A 124 -17.28 -6.00 1.72
N GLY A 125 -17.32 -7.25 2.17
CA GLY A 125 -18.32 -8.24 1.75
C GLY A 125 -18.15 -8.66 0.30
N LEU A 126 -16.92 -8.63 -0.23
CA LEU A 126 -16.59 -8.95 -1.61
C LEU A 126 -15.87 -10.29 -1.71
N ALA A 127 -16.17 -11.04 -2.76
CA ALA A 127 -15.42 -12.22 -3.16
C ALA A 127 -14.16 -11.83 -3.94
N PRO A 128 -13.09 -12.66 -3.96
CA PRO A 128 -11.87 -12.35 -4.70
C PRO A 128 -12.08 -12.08 -6.19
N ASP A 129 -13.01 -12.77 -6.84
CA ASP A 129 -13.33 -12.63 -8.27
C ASP A 129 -14.05 -11.31 -8.63
N GLU A 130 -14.48 -10.54 -7.64
CA GLU A 130 -15.03 -9.20 -7.81
C GLU A 130 -13.93 -8.11 -7.85
N ILE A 131 -12.67 -8.46 -7.56
CA ILE A 131 -11.55 -7.54 -7.61
C ILE A 131 -10.99 -7.50 -9.04
N GLN A 132 -10.96 -6.32 -9.63
CA GLN A 132 -10.50 -6.12 -11.01
C GLN A 132 -9.03 -5.72 -11.10
N TYR A 133 -8.52 -5.01 -10.10
CA TYR A 133 -7.16 -4.48 -10.10
C TYR A 133 -6.55 -4.44 -8.70
N VAL A 134 -5.26 -4.76 -8.62
CA VAL A 134 -4.43 -4.62 -7.42
C VAL A 134 -3.22 -3.73 -7.74
N ASN A 135 -3.12 -2.60 -7.04
CA ASN A 135 -1.86 -1.85 -6.96
C ASN A 135 -1.02 -2.49 -5.87
N ALA A 136 -0.07 -3.30 -6.26
CA ALA A 136 0.75 -4.09 -5.35
C ALA A 136 1.81 -3.24 -4.64
N HIS A 137 2.27 -3.68 -3.48
CA HIS A 137 3.43 -3.08 -2.82
C HIS A 137 4.66 -3.15 -3.72
N GLY A 138 4.96 -4.31 -4.29
CA GLY A 138 5.88 -4.53 -5.41
C GLY A 138 7.13 -3.65 -5.37
N THR A 139 8.02 -3.91 -4.42
CA THR A 139 9.22 -3.08 -4.22
C THR A 139 10.37 -3.42 -5.18
N GLY A 140 10.28 -4.53 -5.90
CA GLY A 140 11.39 -5.06 -6.71
C GLY A 140 12.45 -5.76 -5.87
N THR A 141 12.24 -5.92 -4.56
CA THR A 141 13.16 -6.71 -3.71
C THR A 141 12.79 -8.19 -3.78
N PRO A 142 13.76 -9.11 -3.83
CA PRO A 142 13.48 -10.54 -3.95
C PRO A 142 12.53 -11.07 -2.89
N ASN A 143 12.74 -10.73 -1.62
CA ASN A 143 11.92 -11.23 -0.52
C ASN A 143 10.48 -10.70 -0.58
N ASN A 144 10.29 -9.37 -0.75
CA ASN A 144 8.94 -8.80 -0.78
C ASN A 144 8.12 -9.38 -1.92
N ASP A 145 8.67 -9.39 -3.13
CA ASP A 145 7.89 -9.75 -4.31
C ASP A 145 7.49 -11.23 -4.31
N ILE A 146 8.34 -12.12 -3.76
CA ILE A 146 7.97 -13.52 -3.55
C ILE A 146 6.84 -13.62 -2.51
N SER A 147 7.03 -13.01 -1.35
CA SER A 147 6.05 -13.03 -0.26
C SER A 147 4.69 -12.50 -0.69
N GLU A 148 4.67 -11.36 -1.36
CA GLU A 148 3.43 -10.74 -1.86
C GLU A 148 2.78 -11.58 -2.96
N SER A 149 3.56 -12.14 -3.90
CA SER A 149 3.04 -13.06 -4.91
C SER A 149 2.36 -14.29 -4.30
N GLN A 150 2.96 -14.87 -3.25
CA GLN A 150 2.34 -16.00 -2.54
C GLN A 150 1.03 -15.60 -1.87
N ALA A 151 0.97 -14.42 -1.26
CA ALA A 151 -0.26 -13.91 -0.66
C ALA A 151 -1.35 -13.67 -1.72
N LEU A 152 -1.01 -13.10 -2.87
CA LEU A 152 -1.92 -12.89 -3.99
C LEU A 152 -2.48 -14.23 -4.52
N ILE A 153 -1.62 -15.23 -4.74
CA ILE A 153 -2.05 -16.57 -5.18
C ILE A 153 -2.98 -17.20 -4.14
N ARG A 154 -2.71 -17.05 -2.85
CA ARG A 154 -3.56 -17.59 -1.77
C ARG A 154 -4.95 -16.95 -1.73
N ILE A 155 -5.07 -15.67 -2.09
CA ILE A 155 -6.36 -14.96 -2.14
C ILE A 155 -7.12 -15.26 -3.42
N PHE A 156 -6.47 -15.17 -4.58
CA PHE A 156 -7.12 -15.17 -5.89
C PHE A 156 -7.04 -16.51 -6.62
N GLY A 157 -6.18 -17.44 -6.17
CA GLY A 157 -5.99 -18.72 -6.83
C GLY A 157 -5.39 -18.56 -8.23
N GLU A 158 -6.00 -19.24 -9.22
CA GLU A 158 -5.58 -19.17 -10.62
C GLU A 158 -6.15 -17.94 -11.37
N ASN A 159 -7.16 -17.29 -10.83
CA ASN A 159 -7.83 -16.15 -11.44
C ASN A 159 -7.34 -14.83 -10.82
N LEU A 160 -6.09 -14.50 -11.07
CA LEU A 160 -5.50 -13.24 -10.61
C LEU A 160 -6.18 -12.05 -11.30
N PRO A 161 -6.47 -10.96 -10.57
CA PRO A 161 -6.87 -9.70 -11.19
C PRO A 161 -5.69 -9.06 -11.95
N GLU A 162 -5.92 -7.96 -12.64
CA GLU A 162 -4.82 -7.15 -13.16
C GLU A 162 -3.96 -6.62 -12.01
N ILE A 163 -2.64 -6.76 -12.10
CA ILE A 163 -1.71 -6.40 -11.04
C ILE A 163 -0.59 -5.54 -11.59
N SER A 164 -0.31 -4.43 -10.94
CA SER A 164 0.89 -3.66 -11.22
C SER A 164 1.47 -3.02 -9.96
N SER A 165 2.74 -2.62 -10.03
CA SER A 165 3.37 -1.74 -9.04
C SER A 165 3.85 -0.47 -9.73
N THR A 166 3.51 0.66 -9.17
CA THR A 166 3.92 1.97 -9.68
C THR A 166 5.31 2.39 -9.25
N LYS A 167 5.98 1.59 -8.41
CA LYS A 167 7.30 1.91 -7.84
C LYS A 167 8.44 1.98 -8.86
N SER A 168 8.27 1.40 -10.06
CA SER A 168 9.19 1.63 -11.18
C SER A 168 9.25 3.10 -11.61
N PHE A 169 8.18 3.87 -11.37
CA PHE A 169 8.07 5.28 -11.76
C PHE A 169 8.24 6.24 -10.58
N THR A 170 7.66 5.89 -9.42
CA THR A 170 7.66 6.75 -8.23
C THR A 170 8.85 6.52 -7.31
N GLY A 171 9.52 5.39 -7.44
CA GLY A 171 10.35 4.86 -6.37
C GLY A 171 9.51 4.43 -5.16
N HIS A 172 10.17 3.92 -4.16
CA HIS A 172 9.54 3.62 -2.87
C HIS A 172 9.54 4.87 -2.00
N THR A 173 8.42 5.53 -1.91
CA THR A 173 8.22 6.76 -1.12
C THR A 173 7.93 6.45 0.36
N THR A 174 8.39 5.30 0.84
CA THR A 174 8.32 4.82 2.21
C THR A 174 6.99 5.15 2.91
N SER A 175 6.94 6.10 3.82
CA SER A 175 5.73 6.43 4.60
C SER A 175 4.58 6.97 3.74
N ALA A 176 4.86 7.60 2.60
CA ALA A 176 3.86 8.16 1.68
C ALA A 176 3.34 7.17 0.63
N SER A 177 3.96 5.97 0.48
CA SER A 177 3.64 5.03 -0.60
C SER A 177 2.16 4.74 -0.72
N GLY A 178 1.51 4.36 0.37
CA GLY A 178 0.12 3.94 0.33
C GLY A 178 -0.86 5.04 -0.08
N SER A 179 -0.61 6.30 0.26
CA SER A 179 -1.47 7.40 -0.17
C SER A 179 -1.21 7.80 -1.63
N ILE A 180 0.03 7.75 -2.10
CA ILE A 180 0.37 7.97 -3.52
C ILE A 180 -0.30 6.88 -4.37
N GLU A 181 -0.16 5.63 -4.00
CA GLU A 181 -0.79 4.48 -4.68
C GLU A 181 -2.31 4.57 -4.64
N THR A 182 -2.90 5.01 -3.53
CA THR A 182 -4.34 5.29 -3.44
C THR A 182 -4.78 6.35 -4.45
N VAL A 183 -4.06 7.46 -4.56
CA VAL A 183 -4.37 8.53 -5.53
C VAL A 183 -4.21 8.02 -6.96
N ILE A 184 -3.20 7.19 -7.25
CA ILE A 184 -3.03 6.57 -8.57
C ILE A 184 -4.22 5.66 -8.90
N CYS A 185 -4.68 4.82 -7.95
CA CYS A 185 -5.88 4.01 -8.13
C CYS A 185 -7.12 4.86 -8.41
N LEU A 186 -7.32 5.98 -7.67
CA LEU A 186 -8.42 6.90 -7.92
C LEU A 186 -8.36 7.52 -9.32
N LEU A 187 -7.15 7.85 -9.81
CA LEU A 187 -6.95 8.38 -11.16
C LEU A 187 -7.20 7.32 -12.23
N ALA A 188 -6.78 6.08 -12.00
CA ALA A 188 -7.07 4.95 -12.87
C ALA A 188 -8.58 4.73 -13.01
N MET A 189 -9.30 4.64 -11.90
CA MET A 189 -10.77 4.52 -11.90
C MET A 189 -11.46 5.68 -12.60
N LYS A 190 -10.97 6.91 -12.42
CA LYS A 190 -11.55 8.11 -13.02
C LYS A 190 -11.38 8.15 -14.55
N ASN A 191 -10.29 7.60 -15.06
CA ASN A 191 -9.90 7.67 -16.48
C ASN A 191 -10.09 6.34 -17.22
N ASP A 192 -10.62 5.33 -16.54
CA ASP A 192 -10.94 4.02 -17.09
C ASP A 192 -9.71 3.32 -17.72
N PHE A 193 -8.61 3.23 -16.94
CA PHE A 193 -7.40 2.51 -17.35
C PHE A 193 -6.78 1.74 -16.16
#